data_0d7533b1e1aff5c5a2176507208ff908
#
_entry.id   0d7533b1e1aff5c5a2176507208ff908
#
_cell.length_a   1.000
_cell.length_b   1.000
_cell.length_c   1.000
_cell.angle_alpha   90.00
_cell.angle_beta   90.00
_cell.angle_gamma   90.00
#
_symmetry.space_group_name_H-M   'P 1'
#
loop_
_entity.id
_entity.type
_entity.pdbx_description
1 polymer ?
#
loop_
_entity_poly.entity_id
_entity_poly.type
_entity_poly.pdbx_seq_one_letter_code
_entity_poly.pdbx_strand_id
1 'polypeptide(L)'
;MGDSKTPLPPGAERYESFSFNVRLLTVMGVVGMVLLAVLGRTFYLQILQSSNFEERARLQQQRTVRLEPRRGKILDRNGRILAVSVPVGSLYTNPSQLKQRKRVAQRLAPILKIRSRKLVAHLKSKAPFLWIKRQLTPQEVQQIQKLEIDGLKFLPEFRRDYPAGELAGALLGFTGVDSQGLGGLEYGYNRWLHGEEVAYVVEKEGMFRTRPEIRDERWEFNQHTLHLTLDSTLQHIAESALRKGVKRVQGKSGVAIVLHAPTGQILAMANYPDFDPNRYRRYDAAQQVNAAITHGYEPGSTFKVITVASALNEGIITPTQEFFCEEGRFQVADRVIRDSRPHGNLEVGQVIQKSSNICAAKIGMEMKPAQFHDYITKFGFGAKTRAGLPGEAAGQVLPPEKWTRVDHATVTFGQGILASPLQVVAAINAIANEGEWRPPYVVEYAEDESGGRHTEFFNESGEVLARFGPKAPRRIIDTAIARILTRFMVSVTERGGTAAKVAIPGYKIAGKTGTSQKYDPSLGRYSNSKFWASFVGFAPAFQPVFTALVVVEEPPRPNHYGSKAAAPIFREIMQRALLLMDVAPETPPTVVVTRPATPEMTVDPATFEAIGMQDLD
;
A
#
# COMPACT_ATOMS: atom_id res chain seq x y z
N MET A 1 67.35 82.74 69.48
CA MET A 1 67.10 81.40 70.02
C MET A 1 67.22 80.42 68.88
N GLY A 2 68.27 79.70 68.84
CA GLY A 2 68.76 78.98 67.67
C GLY A 2 68.15 77.61 67.48
N ASP A 3 67.92 77.27 66.25
CA ASP A 3 67.65 75.92 65.82
C ASP A 3 68.98 75.26 65.37
N SER A 4 69.50 74.38 66.17
CA SER A 4 70.62 73.54 65.84
C SER A 4 70.15 72.36 64.93
N LYS A 5 70.42 72.53 63.66
CA LYS A 5 70.36 71.35 62.76
C LYS A 5 71.66 70.58 62.90
N THR A 6 71.63 69.44 63.52
CA THR A 6 72.71 68.43 63.44
C THR A 6 72.83 67.89 62.01
N PRO A 7 74.05 67.86 61.43
CA PRO A 7 74.23 67.26 60.12
C PRO A 7 74.23 65.75 60.22
N LEU A 8 73.52 65.10 59.41
CA LEU A 8 73.52 63.65 59.21
C LEU A 8 74.90 63.20 58.64
N PRO A 9 75.38 62.01 59.03
CA PRO A 9 76.66 61.54 58.56
C PRO A 9 76.68 61.25 57.06
N PRO A 10 77.80 61.52 56.35
CA PRO A 10 77.89 61.36 54.94
C PRO A 10 77.92 59.87 54.53
N GLY A 11 76.79 59.28 54.25
CA GLY A 11 76.63 57.88 53.92
C GLY A 11 75.15 57.43 53.85
N ALA A 12 74.24 58.17 54.51
CA ALA A 12 72.85 57.76 54.61
C ALA A 12 72.06 57.92 53.28
N GLU A 13 72.36 58.99 52.55
CA GLU A 13 71.69 59.24 51.22
C GLU A 13 72.03 58.19 50.18
N ARG A 14 73.19 57.58 50.22
CA ARG A 14 73.54 56.49 49.24
C ARG A 14 72.85 55.19 49.57
N TYR A 15 72.56 54.91 50.87
CA TYR A 15 71.87 53.67 51.25
C TYR A 15 70.36 53.73 50.90
N GLU A 16 69.72 54.88 51.10
CA GLU A 16 68.31 55.02 50.76
C GLU A 16 68.05 55.02 49.27
N SER A 17 68.91 55.68 48.48
CA SER A 17 68.78 55.67 47.02
C SER A 17 69.05 54.27 46.41
N PHE A 18 70.03 53.53 46.97
CA PHE A 18 70.33 52.17 46.56
C PHE A 18 69.19 51.20 46.91
N SER A 19 68.58 51.32 48.08
CA SER A 19 67.43 50.49 48.48
C SER A 19 66.17 50.84 47.68
N PHE A 20 65.97 52.10 47.30
CA PHE A 20 64.87 52.56 46.50
C PHE A 20 65.00 52.00 45.05
N ASN A 21 66.21 52.13 44.46
CA ASN A 21 66.47 51.62 43.10
C ASN A 21 66.36 50.08 43.04
N VAL A 22 66.77 49.34 44.01
CA VAL A 22 66.63 47.89 44.09
C VAL A 22 65.16 47.52 44.22
N ARG A 23 64.39 48.20 45.04
CA ARG A 23 62.92 47.97 45.14
C ARG A 23 62.19 48.32 43.82
N LEU A 24 62.56 49.42 43.19
CA LEU A 24 62.04 49.82 41.91
C LEU A 24 62.36 48.78 40.81
N LEU A 25 63.59 48.30 40.72
CA LEU A 25 64.02 47.27 39.77
C LEU A 25 63.30 45.93 40.05
N THR A 26 63.09 45.59 41.31
CA THR A 26 62.36 44.38 41.72
C THR A 26 60.90 44.49 41.27
N VAL A 27 60.23 45.62 41.54
CA VAL A 27 58.87 45.87 41.09
C VAL A 27 58.79 45.86 39.52
N MET A 28 59.72 46.52 38.85
CA MET A 28 59.77 46.47 37.37
C MET A 28 60.01 45.04 36.85
N GLY A 29 60.90 44.28 37.53
CA GLY A 29 61.09 42.86 37.17
C GLY A 29 59.83 42.00 37.34
N VAL A 30 59.13 42.21 38.48
CA VAL A 30 57.84 41.50 38.72
C VAL A 30 56.80 41.90 37.64
N VAL A 31 56.63 43.21 37.37
CA VAL A 31 55.73 43.71 36.33
C VAL A 31 56.13 43.16 34.96
N GLY A 32 57.43 43.16 34.63
CA GLY A 32 57.95 42.57 33.39
C GLY A 32 57.63 41.07 33.26
N MET A 33 57.81 40.35 34.37
CA MET A 33 57.48 38.91 34.41
C MET A 33 55.98 38.63 34.25
N VAL A 34 55.13 39.44 34.87
CA VAL A 34 53.67 39.35 34.70
C VAL A 34 53.28 39.68 33.26
N LEU A 35 53.85 40.71 32.66
CA LEU A 35 53.61 41.05 31.24
C LEU A 35 54.07 39.93 30.30
N LEU A 36 55.23 39.33 30.55
CA LEU A 36 55.71 38.20 29.77
C LEU A 36 54.81 36.98 29.93
N ALA A 37 54.33 36.71 31.15
CA ALA A 37 53.36 35.63 31.39
C ALA A 37 52.02 35.87 30.70
N VAL A 38 51.52 37.12 30.66
CA VAL A 38 50.30 37.51 29.95
C VAL A 38 50.51 37.39 28.44
N LEU A 39 51.64 37.88 27.90
CA LEU A 39 51.99 37.74 26.50
C LEU A 39 52.12 36.26 26.09
N GLY A 40 52.81 35.46 26.86
CA GLY A 40 52.95 34.02 26.65
C GLY A 40 51.58 33.30 26.67
N ARG A 41 50.71 33.70 27.60
CA ARG A 41 49.36 33.18 27.70
C ARG A 41 48.47 33.59 26.52
N THR A 42 48.62 34.85 26.10
CA THR A 42 47.87 35.36 24.95
C THR A 42 48.33 34.66 23.66
N PHE A 43 49.65 34.52 23.47
CA PHE A 43 50.22 33.76 22.35
C PHE A 43 49.73 32.30 22.33
N TYR A 44 49.76 31.64 23.50
CA TYR A 44 49.24 30.28 23.65
C TYR A 44 47.75 30.16 23.25
N LEU A 45 46.91 31.09 23.70
CA LEU A 45 45.49 31.08 23.43
C LEU A 45 45.14 31.47 21.99
N GLN A 46 45.85 32.48 21.43
CA GLN A 46 45.52 33.02 20.11
C GLN A 46 46.19 32.24 18.94
N ILE A 47 47.31 31.60 19.18
CA ILE A 47 48.08 30.91 18.12
C ILE A 47 48.00 29.40 18.30
N LEU A 48 48.33 28.86 19.48
CA LEU A 48 48.40 27.41 19.68
C LEU A 48 47.02 26.77 19.94
N GLN A 49 46.07 27.53 20.47
CA GLN A 49 44.70 27.04 20.71
C GLN A 49 43.63 27.69 19.82
N SER A 50 44.01 28.52 18.85
CA SER A 50 43.05 29.23 18.00
C SER A 50 42.09 28.26 17.28
N SER A 51 42.62 27.18 16.72
CA SER A 51 41.82 26.14 16.03
C SER A 51 40.81 25.47 16.97
N ASN A 52 41.19 25.17 18.20
CA ASN A 52 40.28 24.58 19.20
C ASN A 52 39.18 25.57 19.64
N PHE A 53 39.51 26.85 19.73
CA PHE A 53 38.53 27.87 20.06
C PHE A 53 37.64 28.23 18.89
N GLU A 54 38.17 28.26 17.66
CA GLU A 54 37.36 28.40 16.45
C GLU A 54 36.38 27.23 16.29
N GLU A 55 36.83 26.01 16.52
CA GLU A 55 35.93 24.84 16.46
C GLU A 55 34.86 24.90 17.56
N ARG A 56 35.18 25.27 18.78
CA ARG A 56 34.20 25.48 19.86
C ARG A 56 33.25 26.63 19.57
N ALA A 57 33.75 27.76 19.06
CA ALA A 57 32.92 28.89 18.63
C ALA A 57 31.98 28.48 17.50
N ARG A 58 32.49 27.72 16.51
CA ARG A 58 31.74 27.17 15.40
C ARG A 58 30.64 26.22 15.90
N LEU A 59 30.94 25.30 16.82
CA LEU A 59 29.95 24.42 17.45
C LEU A 59 28.91 25.18 18.29
N GLN A 60 29.30 26.30 18.91
CA GLN A 60 28.37 27.17 19.62
C GLN A 60 27.52 28.05 18.72
N GLN A 61 28.06 28.49 17.59
CA GLN A 61 27.41 29.36 16.62
C GLN A 61 26.64 28.61 15.54
N GLN A 62 27.05 27.38 15.24
CA GLN A 62 26.40 26.54 14.25
C GLN A 62 25.39 25.61 14.90
N ARG A 63 24.21 25.53 14.30
CA ARG A 63 23.21 24.53 14.62
C ARG A 63 22.92 23.72 13.36
N THR A 64 23.12 22.42 13.44
CA THR A 64 22.69 21.53 12.37
C THR A 64 21.16 21.45 12.39
N VAL A 65 20.51 21.97 11.38
CA VAL A 65 19.09 21.79 11.13
C VAL A 65 18.99 20.70 10.06
N ARG A 66 18.42 19.55 10.44
CA ARG A 66 18.05 18.52 9.47
C ARG A 66 16.75 18.95 8.83
N LEU A 67 16.77 19.13 7.53
CA LEU A 67 15.59 19.40 6.74
C LEU A 67 15.22 18.09 6.05
N GLU A 68 13.97 17.70 6.24
CA GLU A 68 13.44 16.52 5.58
C GLU A 68 13.23 16.82 4.09
N PRO A 69 13.71 15.96 3.20
CA PRO A 69 13.54 16.15 1.78
C PRO A 69 12.06 16.05 1.39
N ARG A 70 11.72 16.62 0.26
CA ARG A 70 10.42 16.42 -0.36
C ARG A 70 10.30 14.95 -0.75
N ARG A 71 9.30 14.24 -0.22
CA ARG A 71 9.07 12.84 -0.53
C ARG A 71 8.60 12.65 -1.98
N GLY A 72 9.15 11.66 -2.69
CA GLY A 72 8.86 11.36 -4.09
C GLY A 72 7.39 11.06 -4.37
N LYS A 73 6.94 11.26 -5.58
CA LYS A 73 5.55 11.03 -6.00
C LYS A 73 5.26 9.53 -6.13
N ILE A 74 3.98 9.17 -6.01
CA ILE A 74 3.49 7.86 -6.44
C ILE A 74 2.46 8.12 -7.53
N LEU A 75 2.68 7.54 -8.71
CA LEU A 75 1.87 7.73 -9.89
C LEU A 75 1.21 6.40 -10.30
N ASP A 76 0.03 6.47 -10.90
CA ASP A 76 -0.59 5.32 -11.56
C ASP A 76 0.09 5.05 -12.92
N ARG A 77 -0.35 3.99 -13.62
CA ARG A 77 0.19 3.60 -14.94
C ARG A 77 0.03 4.66 -16.02
N ASN A 78 -0.89 5.61 -15.83
CA ASN A 78 -1.21 6.69 -16.76
C ASN A 78 -0.56 8.03 -16.32
N GLY A 79 0.31 8.02 -15.32
CA GLY A 79 0.98 9.21 -14.79
C GLY A 79 0.10 10.08 -13.87
N ARG A 80 -1.09 9.60 -13.45
CA ARG A 80 -1.95 10.33 -12.50
C ARG A 80 -1.38 10.24 -11.10
N ILE A 81 -1.42 11.36 -10.38
CA ILE A 81 -0.87 11.46 -9.02
C ILE A 81 -1.76 10.73 -8.02
N LEU A 82 -1.21 9.71 -7.36
CA LEU A 82 -1.83 8.99 -6.26
C LEU A 82 -1.37 9.51 -4.89
N ALA A 83 -0.10 9.92 -4.80
CA ALA A 83 0.45 10.54 -3.60
C ALA A 83 1.52 11.57 -3.97
N VAL A 84 1.49 12.74 -3.29
CA VAL A 84 2.40 13.85 -3.53
C VAL A 84 2.73 14.57 -2.21
N SER A 85 3.92 15.16 -2.13
CA SER A 85 4.28 16.04 -1.02
C SER A 85 4.01 17.48 -1.39
N VAL A 86 3.21 18.17 -0.59
CA VAL A 86 2.85 19.57 -0.77
C VAL A 86 3.56 20.45 0.26
N PRO A 87 4.10 21.62 -0.12
CA PRO A 87 4.74 22.52 0.82
C PRO A 87 3.70 23.09 1.79
N VAL A 88 4.04 23.13 3.07
CA VAL A 88 3.19 23.63 4.16
C VAL A 88 4.04 24.42 5.15
N GLY A 89 3.42 25.29 5.93
CA GLY A 89 4.08 25.98 7.03
C GLY A 89 3.84 25.27 8.36
N SER A 90 4.84 25.23 9.22
CA SER A 90 4.72 24.74 10.59
C SER A 90 5.00 25.87 11.56
N LEU A 91 4.06 26.11 12.49
CA LEU A 91 4.14 27.22 13.45
C LEU A 91 4.94 26.83 14.69
N TYR A 92 5.97 27.60 14.97
CA TYR A 92 6.77 27.45 16.19
C TYR A 92 7.02 28.77 16.88
N THR A 93 7.50 28.71 18.11
CA THR A 93 7.87 29.89 18.90
C THR A 93 8.98 29.54 19.89
N ASN A 94 9.64 30.58 20.38
CA ASN A 94 10.34 30.53 21.66
C ASN A 94 9.40 31.13 22.73
N PRO A 95 8.82 30.31 23.63
CA PRO A 95 7.85 30.81 24.60
C PRO A 95 8.38 31.93 25.50
N SER A 96 9.71 32.01 25.73
CA SER A 96 10.29 33.07 26.53
C SER A 96 10.16 34.45 25.88
N GLN A 97 10.04 34.50 24.56
CA GLN A 97 9.92 35.74 23.77
C GLN A 97 8.47 36.18 23.56
N LEU A 98 7.49 35.31 23.84
CA LEU A 98 6.08 35.64 23.70
C LEU A 98 5.61 36.53 24.87
N LYS A 99 5.25 37.76 24.54
CA LYS A 99 4.50 38.65 25.45
C LYS A 99 3.04 38.19 25.51
N GLN A 100 2.39 38.30 26.68
CA GLN A 100 0.97 37.99 26.87
C GLN A 100 0.51 36.61 26.35
N ARG A 101 1.21 35.56 26.69
CA ARG A 101 0.97 34.15 26.21
C ARG A 101 -0.50 33.70 26.26
N LYS A 102 -1.27 34.16 27.30
CA LYS A 102 -2.69 33.83 27.43
C LYS A 102 -3.51 34.47 26.29
N ARG A 103 -3.23 35.72 25.93
CA ARG A 103 -3.90 36.46 24.83
C ARG A 103 -3.52 35.87 23.47
N VAL A 104 -2.25 35.52 23.29
CA VAL A 104 -1.77 34.81 22.07
C VAL A 104 -2.51 33.49 21.89
N ALA A 105 -2.59 32.67 22.94
CA ALA A 105 -3.31 31.41 22.90
C ALA A 105 -4.81 31.59 22.56
N GLN A 106 -5.45 32.61 23.10
CA GLN A 106 -6.87 32.92 22.80
C GLN A 106 -7.08 33.31 21.34
N ARG A 107 -6.18 34.10 20.73
CA ARG A 107 -6.25 34.47 19.31
C ARG A 107 -5.94 33.30 18.36
N LEU A 108 -4.99 32.44 18.72
CA LEU A 108 -4.61 31.27 17.90
C LEU A 108 -5.61 30.11 17.99
N ALA A 109 -6.27 29.95 19.14
CA ALA A 109 -7.15 28.81 19.44
C ALA A 109 -8.23 28.56 18.35
N PRO A 110 -8.98 29.56 17.87
CA PRO A 110 -10.01 29.35 16.84
C PRO A 110 -9.40 28.96 15.50
N ILE A 111 -8.28 29.57 15.10
CA ILE A 111 -7.60 29.31 13.83
C ILE A 111 -7.03 27.87 13.83
N LEU A 112 -6.35 27.50 14.90
CA LEU A 112 -5.69 26.18 15.03
C LEU A 112 -6.68 25.06 15.37
N LYS A 113 -7.93 25.39 15.71
CA LYS A 113 -8.96 24.46 16.19
C LYS A 113 -8.50 23.68 17.43
N ILE A 114 -7.75 24.35 18.32
CA ILE A 114 -7.23 23.80 19.57
C ILE A 114 -7.91 24.53 20.73
N ARG A 115 -8.32 23.82 21.79
CA ARG A 115 -8.88 24.45 22.98
C ARG A 115 -7.88 25.44 23.59
N SER A 116 -8.29 26.71 23.82
CA SER A 116 -7.43 27.78 24.34
C SER A 116 -6.70 27.37 25.63
N ARG A 117 -7.38 26.69 26.56
CA ARG A 117 -6.78 26.21 27.81
C ARG A 117 -5.60 25.25 27.57
N LYS A 118 -5.72 24.35 26.58
CA LYS A 118 -4.65 23.42 26.18
C LYS A 118 -3.47 24.18 25.59
N LEU A 119 -3.74 25.18 24.75
CA LEU A 119 -2.70 25.99 24.12
C LEU A 119 -1.97 26.89 25.15
N VAL A 120 -2.69 27.49 26.12
CA VAL A 120 -2.08 28.22 27.24
C VAL A 120 -1.14 27.34 28.04
N ALA A 121 -1.55 26.10 28.37
CA ALA A 121 -0.71 25.15 29.07
C ALA A 121 0.56 24.79 28.27
N HIS A 122 0.40 24.59 26.96
CA HIS A 122 1.51 24.29 26.04
C HIS A 122 2.53 25.43 25.95
N LEU A 123 2.07 26.68 25.87
CA LEU A 123 2.91 27.89 25.82
C LEU A 123 3.61 28.24 27.15
N LYS A 124 3.34 27.53 28.26
CA LYS A 124 4.07 27.66 29.51
C LYS A 124 5.44 26.96 29.50
N SER A 125 5.76 26.20 28.48
CA SER A 125 7.05 25.54 28.32
C SER A 125 8.21 26.55 28.48
N LYS A 126 9.33 26.10 29.06
CA LYS A 126 10.58 26.85 29.16
C LYS A 126 11.57 26.51 28.02
N ALA A 127 11.18 25.61 27.12
CA ALA A 127 12.01 25.20 25.99
C ALA A 127 12.31 26.40 25.07
N PRO A 128 13.53 26.55 24.56
CA PRO A 128 13.88 27.64 23.65
C PRO A 128 13.20 27.51 22.27
N PHE A 129 12.70 26.35 21.96
CA PHE A 129 11.96 26.02 20.74
C PHE A 129 10.73 25.18 21.10
N LEU A 130 9.56 25.61 20.61
CA LEU A 130 8.31 24.91 20.86
C LEU A 130 7.45 24.91 19.59
N TRP A 131 7.14 23.74 19.07
CA TRP A 131 6.11 23.59 18.03
C TRP A 131 4.74 23.97 18.60
N ILE A 132 4.04 24.89 17.99
CA ILE A 132 2.64 25.20 18.32
C ILE A 132 1.71 24.26 17.54
N LYS A 133 1.88 24.19 16.23
CA LYS A 133 1.21 23.23 15.34
C LYS A 133 2.04 23.04 14.09
N ARG A 134 2.24 21.78 13.70
CA ARG A 134 2.92 21.42 12.45
C ARG A 134 1.91 21.27 11.33
N GLN A 135 2.39 21.39 10.10
CA GLN A 135 1.65 21.12 8.86
C GLN A 135 0.32 21.90 8.75
N LEU A 136 0.39 23.21 8.93
CA LEU A 136 -0.73 24.13 8.79
C LEU A 136 -1.23 24.18 7.34
N THR A 137 -2.52 24.39 7.17
CA THR A 137 -3.07 24.71 5.86
C THR A 137 -2.65 26.11 5.41
N PRO A 138 -2.60 26.40 4.10
CA PRO A 138 -2.30 27.76 3.60
C PRO A 138 -3.22 28.83 4.19
N GLN A 139 -4.48 28.50 4.41
CA GLN A 139 -5.47 29.39 5.03
C GLN A 139 -5.13 29.70 6.50
N GLU A 140 -4.75 28.68 7.29
CA GLU A 140 -4.31 28.85 8.67
C GLU A 140 -3.05 29.74 8.74
N VAL A 141 -2.08 29.53 7.84
CA VAL A 141 -0.87 30.35 7.75
C VAL A 141 -1.23 31.82 7.50
N GLN A 142 -2.05 32.10 6.49
CA GLN A 142 -2.49 33.46 6.18
C GLN A 142 -3.24 34.12 7.34
N GLN A 143 -4.14 33.40 7.99
CA GLN A 143 -4.89 33.92 9.14
C GLN A 143 -3.97 34.24 10.32
N ILE A 144 -2.94 33.41 10.59
CA ILE A 144 -1.99 33.65 11.66
C ILE A 144 -1.07 34.83 11.33
N GLN A 145 -0.60 34.93 10.08
CA GLN A 145 0.21 36.09 9.63
C GLN A 145 -0.49 37.43 9.82
N LYS A 146 -1.81 37.49 9.53
CA LYS A 146 -2.64 38.69 9.74
C LYS A 146 -2.78 39.09 11.21
N LEU A 147 -2.45 38.21 12.15
CA LEU A 147 -2.47 38.53 13.58
C LEU A 147 -1.28 39.40 14.01
N GLU A 148 -0.20 39.46 13.23
CA GLU A 148 1.03 40.22 13.50
C GLU A 148 1.57 40.04 14.93
N ILE A 149 1.64 38.80 15.39
CA ILE A 149 2.09 38.45 16.75
C ILE A 149 3.60 38.26 16.75
N ASP A 150 4.33 39.14 17.43
CA ASP A 150 5.77 38.98 17.61
C ASP A 150 6.12 37.67 18.33
N GLY A 151 7.20 37.02 17.87
CA GLY A 151 7.69 35.77 18.45
C GLY A 151 7.04 34.50 17.88
N LEU A 152 6.05 34.62 16.97
CA LEU A 152 5.58 33.51 16.17
C LEU A 152 6.40 33.40 14.89
N LYS A 153 6.83 32.18 14.55
CA LYS A 153 7.65 31.91 13.35
C LYS A 153 7.11 30.70 12.62
N PHE A 154 7.31 30.70 11.29
CA PHE A 154 6.97 29.57 10.44
C PHE A 154 8.24 28.90 9.95
N LEU A 155 8.21 27.56 9.97
CA LEU A 155 9.22 26.72 9.32
C LEU A 155 8.55 26.05 8.13
N PRO A 156 9.14 26.11 6.92
CA PRO A 156 8.63 25.33 5.78
C PRO A 156 8.82 23.85 6.06
N GLU A 157 7.80 23.07 5.80
CA GLU A 157 7.79 21.61 5.86
C GLU A 157 7.03 21.05 4.66
N PHE A 158 7.07 19.74 4.46
CA PHE A 158 6.23 19.04 3.51
C PHE A 158 5.17 18.20 4.21
N ARG A 159 3.98 18.17 3.64
CA ARG A 159 2.91 17.26 4.06
C ARG A 159 2.59 16.31 2.92
N ARG A 160 2.50 15.03 3.24
CA ARG A 160 2.02 14.04 2.29
C ARG A 160 0.53 14.23 2.04
N ASP A 161 0.14 14.25 0.78
CA ASP A 161 -1.23 14.41 0.33
C ASP A 161 -1.60 13.30 -0.64
N TYR A 162 -2.80 12.76 -0.47
CA TYR A 162 -3.39 11.72 -1.30
C TYR A 162 -4.63 12.32 -1.96
N PRO A 163 -4.51 12.90 -3.18
CA PRO A 163 -5.57 13.71 -3.78
C PRO A 163 -6.88 12.96 -4.01
N ALA A 164 -6.78 11.65 -4.25
CA ALA A 164 -7.95 10.79 -4.45
C ALA A 164 -8.59 10.25 -3.15
N GLY A 165 -8.14 10.71 -1.97
CA GLY A 165 -8.70 10.33 -0.68
C GLY A 165 -8.59 8.84 -0.39
N GLU A 166 -9.72 8.12 -0.35
CA GLU A 166 -9.78 6.70 0.00
C GLU A 166 -9.20 5.76 -1.08
N LEU A 167 -9.01 6.26 -2.32
CA LEU A 167 -8.60 5.44 -3.46
C LEU A 167 -7.25 4.75 -3.20
N ALA A 168 -7.25 3.43 -3.29
CA ALA A 168 -6.10 2.56 -3.06
C ALA A 168 -5.42 2.75 -1.67
N GLY A 169 -6.14 3.26 -0.67
CA GLY A 169 -5.57 3.63 0.62
C GLY A 169 -4.77 2.51 1.29
N ALA A 170 -5.31 1.28 1.32
CA ALA A 170 -4.65 0.13 1.92
C ALA A 170 -3.39 -0.32 1.14
N LEU A 171 -3.35 -0.07 -0.17
CA LEU A 171 -2.20 -0.35 -1.02
C LEU A 171 -1.13 0.72 -0.87
N LEU A 172 -1.52 2.00 -0.99
CA LEU A 172 -0.60 3.14 -0.87
C LEU A 172 -0.01 3.22 0.54
N GLY A 173 -0.83 3.01 1.55
CA GLY A 173 -0.46 3.25 2.93
C GLY A 173 -0.47 4.73 3.27
N PHE A 174 0.30 5.14 4.27
CA PHE A 174 0.33 6.50 4.78
C PHE A 174 1.68 6.83 5.41
N THR A 175 1.92 8.14 5.61
CA THR A 175 3.13 8.65 6.26
C THR A 175 2.83 9.26 7.63
N GLY A 176 3.85 9.29 8.48
CA GLY A 176 3.84 10.08 9.71
C GLY A 176 4.03 11.57 9.47
N VAL A 177 4.05 12.33 10.57
CA VAL A 177 4.28 13.79 10.53
C VAL A 177 5.70 14.13 10.06
N ASP A 178 6.66 13.24 10.35
CA ASP A 178 8.06 13.38 9.94
C ASP A 178 8.33 12.68 8.61
N SER A 179 7.35 12.63 7.72
CA SER A 179 7.40 12.07 6.36
C SER A 179 7.82 10.60 6.24
N GLN A 180 8.02 9.88 7.37
CA GLN A 180 8.33 8.45 7.35
C GLN A 180 7.11 7.62 6.90
N GLY A 181 7.33 6.63 6.04
CA GLY A 181 6.29 5.67 5.63
C GLY A 181 5.90 4.75 6.77
N LEU A 182 4.61 4.63 7.07
CA LEU A 182 4.09 3.83 8.19
C LEU A 182 3.24 2.64 7.74
N GLY A 183 2.81 2.59 6.50
CA GLY A 183 2.02 1.49 5.94
C GLY A 183 2.12 1.41 4.43
N GLY A 184 1.67 0.30 3.85
CA GLY A 184 1.58 0.10 2.41
C GLY A 184 2.88 0.36 1.63
N LEU A 185 2.75 0.84 0.41
CA LEU A 185 3.89 1.19 -0.44
C LEU A 185 4.76 2.30 0.18
N GLU A 186 4.15 3.24 0.91
CA GLU A 186 4.90 4.29 1.61
C GLU A 186 5.92 3.72 2.60
N TYR A 187 5.58 2.63 3.32
CA TYR A 187 6.50 1.93 4.20
C TYR A 187 7.49 1.07 3.42
N GLY A 188 7.00 0.25 2.49
CA GLY A 188 7.85 -0.71 1.75
C GLY A 188 8.93 -0.04 0.90
N TYR A 189 8.61 1.14 0.36
CA TYR A 189 9.49 1.92 -0.50
C TYR A 189 9.99 3.21 0.16
N ASN A 190 9.99 3.25 1.51
CA ASN A 190 10.37 4.44 2.25
C ASN A 190 11.76 4.96 1.86
N ARG A 191 12.74 4.06 1.70
CA ARG A 191 14.11 4.42 1.34
C ARG A 191 14.19 5.21 0.02
N TRP A 192 13.43 4.83 -0.99
CA TRP A 192 13.46 5.49 -2.31
C TRP A 192 12.56 6.72 -2.38
N LEU A 193 11.42 6.68 -1.69
CA LEU A 193 10.49 7.81 -1.65
C LEU A 193 10.97 8.95 -0.76
N HIS A 194 11.61 8.66 0.37
CA HIS A 194 12.01 9.68 1.36
C HIS A 194 13.22 10.47 0.92
N GLY A 195 14.13 9.86 0.13
CA GLY A 195 15.42 10.46 -0.21
C GLY A 195 16.38 10.49 0.99
N GLU A 196 17.54 11.13 0.80
CA GLU A 196 18.54 11.29 1.84
C GLU A 196 18.30 12.56 2.66
N GLU A 197 18.41 12.48 3.99
CA GLU A 197 18.37 13.65 4.86
C GLU A 197 19.56 14.56 4.59
N VAL A 198 19.30 15.81 4.26
CA VAL A 198 20.37 16.81 4.08
C VAL A 198 20.51 17.61 5.37
N ALA A 199 21.70 17.53 5.97
CA ALA A 199 22.04 18.29 7.16
C ALA A 199 22.58 19.67 6.78
N TYR A 200 21.85 20.74 7.11
CA TYR A 200 22.32 22.11 6.92
C TYR A 200 22.92 22.65 8.22
N VAL A 201 24.06 23.29 8.08
CA VAL A 201 24.70 24.03 9.15
C VAL A 201 24.20 25.48 9.04
N VAL A 202 23.37 25.90 10.00
CA VAL A 202 22.90 27.28 10.10
C VAL A 202 23.76 28.01 11.12
N GLU A 203 24.43 29.08 10.74
CA GLU A 203 25.13 29.96 11.67
C GLU A 203 24.12 30.70 12.55
N LYS A 204 24.35 30.66 13.85
CA LYS A 204 23.67 31.52 14.81
C LYS A 204 24.29 32.94 14.71
N GLU A 205 24.04 33.66 13.64
CA GLU A 205 24.26 35.10 13.72
C GLU A 205 23.31 35.69 14.74
N GLY A 206 23.87 36.51 15.62
CA GLY A 206 23.25 37.04 16.80
C GLY A 206 21.78 37.39 16.60
N MET A 207 20.95 36.76 17.43
CA MET A 207 19.56 37.10 17.69
C MET A 207 18.85 37.77 16.48
N PHE A 208 18.17 36.99 15.62
CA PHE A 208 16.98 37.47 14.87
C PHE A 208 17.07 37.96 13.42
N ARG A 209 18.09 37.67 12.64
CA ARG A 209 18.01 37.89 11.18
C ARG A 209 18.63 36.76 10.39
N THR A 210 17.98 35.63 10.32
CA THR A 210 18.18 34.72 9.21
C THR A 210 16.83 34.33 8.65
N ARG A 211 16.45 34.93 7.51
CA ARG A 211 15.93 34.10 6.42
C ARG A 211 17.09 33.16 6.11
N PRO A 212 16.95 31.87 6.25
CA PRO A 212 17.73 31.00 5.43
C PRO A 212 17.19 31.31 4.02
N GLU A 213 17.89 32.10 3.24
CA GLU A 213 17.84 31.96 1.79
C GLU A 213 18.46 30.61 1.52
N ILE A 214 17.65 29.59 1.69
CA ILE A 214 17.97 28.25 1.25
C ILE A 214 17.80 28.29 -0.25
N ARG A 215 18.78 28.90 -0.92
CA ARG A 215 19.03 28.82 -2.36
C ARG A 215 19.89 27.60 -2.67
N ASP A 216 19.67 26.50 -2.01
CA ASP A 216 20.29 25.26 -2.43
C ASP A 216 19.23 24.45 -3.16
N GLU A 217 19.27 24.51 -4.49
CA GLU A 217 18.42 23.73 -5.39
C GLU A 217 18.53 22.22 -5.12
N ARG A 218 19.53 21.77 -4.34
CA ARG A 218 19.74 20.40 -3.87
C ARG A 218 18.68 19.85 -2.91
N TRP A 219 17.69 20.62 -2.52
CA TRP A 219 16.54 20.16 -1.74
C TRP A 219 15.66 19.13 -2.44
N GLU A 220 15.77 19.05 -3.71
CA GLU A 220 14.94 18.23 -4.57
C GLU A 220 15.59 16.90 -4.93
N PHE A 221 16.90 16.77 -4.64
CA PHE A 221 17.74 15.74 -5.21
C PHE A 221 17.89 14.51 -4.30
N ASN A 222 17.54 13.36 -4.78
CA ASN A 222 17.68 11.97 -4.32
C ASN A 222 16.38 11.24 -3.98
N GLN A 223 15.22 11.76 -4.39
CA GLN A 223 13.94 11.07 -4.24
C GLN A 223 13.52 10.45 -5.56
N HIS A 224 12.97 9.25 -5.49
CA HIS A 224 12.45 8.59 -6.67
C HIS A 224 10.93 8.69 -6.72
N THR A 225 10.39 8.94 -7.90
CA THR A 225 8.96 8.80 -8.19
C THR A 225 8.66 7.34 -8.51
N LEU A 226 7.69 6.74 -7.83
CA LEU A 226 7.25 5.38 -8.14
C LEU A 226 6.14 5.41 -9.19
N HIS A 227 6.34 4.66 -10.28
CA HIS A 227 5.34 4.40 -11.29
C HIS A 227 4.71 3.03 -11.05
N LEU A 228 3.41 3.02 -10.77
CA LEU A 228 2.67 1.79 -10.48
C LEU A 228 2.04 1.21 -11.73
N THR A 229 1.78 -0.09 -11.70
CA THR A 229 0.94 -0.78 -12.70
C THR A 229 -0.54 -0.51 -12.50
N LEU A 230 -0.92 0.05 -11.34
CA LEU A 230 -2.29 0.36 -10.96
C LEU A 230 -2.94 1.34 -11.96
N ASP A 231 -4.16 1.05 -12.37
CA ASP A 231 -5.03 1.98 -13.11
C ASP A 231 -6.03 2.61 -12.13
N SER A 232 -5.93 3.91 -11.90
CA SER A 232 -6.78 4.61 -10.92
C SER A 232 -8.27 4.56 -11.26
N THR A 233 -8.62 4.48 -12.55
CA THR A 233 -10.02 4.34 -12.98
C THR A 233 -10.55 2.94 -12.68
N LEU A 234 -9.76 1.90 -13.02
CA LEU A 234 -10.13 0.52 -12.71
C LEU A 234 -10.14 0.25 -11.20
N GLN A 235 -9.21 0.85 -10.44
CA GLN A 235 -9.19 0.80 -8.99
C GLN A 235 -10.49 1.37 -8.40
N HIS A 236 -10.93 2.54 -8.87
CA HIS A 236 -12.19 3.14 -8.45
C HIS A 236 -13.40 2.26 -8.78
N ILE A 237 -13.42 1.66 -9.96
CA ILE A 237 -14.46 0.69 -10.37
C ILE A 237 -14.48 -0.49 -9.40
N ALA A 238 -13.31 -1.07 -9.10
CA ALA A 238 -13.20 -2.22 -8.21
C ALA A 238 -13.66 -1.89 -6.78
N GLU A 239 -13.23 -0.76 -6.22
CA GLU A 239 -13.64 -0.31 -4.88
C GLU A 239 -15.14 -0.02 -4.80
N SER A 240 -15.69 0.68 -5.79
CA SER A 240 -17.10 1.00 -5.84
C SER A 240 -17.97 -0.25 -5.92
N ALA A 241 -17.62 -1.20 -6.81
CA ALA A 241 -18.33 -2.46 -6.97
C ALA A 241 -18.22 -3.32 -5.70
N LEU A 242 -17.02 -3.40 -5.11
CA LEU A 242 -16.77 -4.15 -3.88
C LEU A 242 -17.59 -3.58 -2.71
N ARG A 243 -17.49 -2.27 -2.46
CA ARG A 243 -18.22 -1.56 -1.39
C ARG A 243 -19.73 -1.77 -1.52
N LYS A 244 -20.30 -1.58 -2.72
CA LYS A 244 -21.74 -1.81 -2.99
C LYS A 244 -22.11 -3.27 -2.80
N GLY A 245 -21.29 -4.18 -3.32
CA GLY A 245 -21.56 -5.60 -3.28
C GLY A 245 -21.50 -6.18 -1.86
N VAL A 246 -20.46 -5.85 -1.09
CA VAL A 246 -20.32 -6.29 0.31
C VAL A 246 -21.46 -5.76 1.17
N LYS A 247 -21.82 -4.47 1.03
CA LYS A 247 -22.98 -3.89 1.74
C LYS A 247 -24.29 -4.59 1.36
N ARG A 248 -24.52 -4.86 0.07
CA ARG A 248 -25.72 -5.55 -0.42
C ARG A 248 -25.91 -6.91 0.22
N VAL A 249 -24.83 -7.68 0.39
CA VAL A 249 -24.88 -9.01 0.98
C VAL A 249 -24.66 -9.01 2.48
N GLN A 250 -24.52 -7.84 3.10
CA GLN A 250 -24.23 -7.66 4.53
C GLN A 250 -22.96 -8.41 4.98
N GLY A 251 -21.95 -8.47 4.10
CA GLY A 251 -20.65 -9.03 4.43
C GLY A 251 -19.87 -8.11 5.38
N LYS A 252 -18.97 -8.69 6.17
CA LYS A 252 -18.14 -7.96 7.12
C LYS A 252 -17.05 -7.15 6.42
N SER A 253 -16.39 -7.77 5.46
CA SER A 253 -15.28 -7.20 4.69
C SER A 253 -15.19 -7.84 3.30
N GLY A 254 -14.32 -7.30 2.46
CA GLY A 254 -14.07 -7.91 1.15
C GLY A 254 -12.79 -7.41 0.50
N VAL A 255 -12.36 -8.16 -0.51
CA VAL A 255 -11.19 -7.89 -1.32
C VAL A 255 -11.54 -8.11 -2.79
N ALA A 256 -11.05 -7.25 -3.68
CA ALA A 256 -11.06 -7.48 -5.12
C ALA A 256 -9.70 -7.17 -5.72
N ILE A 257 -9.18 -8.09 -6.55
CA ILE A 257 -7.90 -7.95 -7.24
C ILE A 257 -8.14 -8.14 -8.72
N VAL A 258 -7.55 -7.29 -9.55
CA VAL A 258 -7.56 -7.41 -11.01
C VAL A 258 -6.12 -7.39 -11.50
N LEU A 259 -5.73 -8.45 -12.19
CA LEU A 259 -4.44 -8.58 -12.88
C LEU A 259 -4.63 -8.39 -14.38
N HIS A 260 -3.64 -7.78 -15.03
CA HIS A 260 -3.47 -7.93 -16.46
C HIS A 260 -2.92 -9.33 -16.72
N ALA A 261 -3.73 -10.20 -17.32
CA ALA A 261 -3.41 -11.61 -17.42
C ALA A 261 -2.06 -11.87 -18.11
N PRO A 262 -1.75 -11.28 -19.27
CA PRO A 262 -0.50 -11.59 -19.98
C PRO A 262 0.78 -11.16 -19.28
N THR A 263 0.76 -10.17 -18.38
CA THR A 263 1.97 -9.60 -17.76
C THR A 263 2.10 -9.87 -16.27
N GLY A 264 0.98 -10.13 -15.58
CA GLY A 264 0.93 -10.21 -14.13
C GLY A 264 0.88 -8.83 -13.42
N GLN A 265 0.73 -7.73 -14.15
CA GLN A 265 0.53 -6.39 -13.59
C GLN A 265 -0.71 -6.35 -12.70
N ILE A 266 -0.57 -5.81 -11.50
CA ILE A 266 -1.71 -5.54 -10.60
C ILE A 266 -2.35 -4.23 -11.06
N LEU A 267 -3.50 -4.32 -11.74
CA LEU A 267 -4.23 -3.15 -12.23
C LEU A 267 -5.16 -2.53 -11.21
N ALA A 268 -5.70 -3.35 -10.31
CA ALA A 268 -6.51 -2.90 -9.19
C ALA A 268 -6.36 -3.86 -8.00
N MET A 269 -6.37 -3.30 -6.78
CA MET A 269 -6.32 -4.03 -5.52
C MET A 269 -7.17 -3.30 -4.48
N ALA A 270 -8.46 -3.63 -4.45
CA ALA A 270 -9.45 -3.01 -3.60
C ALA A 270 -9.64 -3.77 -2.28
N ASN A 271 -9.80 -3.04 -1.20
CA ASN A 271 -10.15 -3.56 0.12
C ASN A 271 -11.42 -2.85 0.63
N TYR A 272 -12.26 -3.56 1.36
CA TYR A 272 -13.39 -2.98 2.07
C TYR A 272 -13.48 -3.59 3.49
N PRO A 273 -13.66 -2.79 4.57
CA PRO A 273 -13.73 -1.32 4.58
C PRO A 273 -12.44 -0.65 4.08
N ASP A 274 -12.61 0.46 3.39
CA ASP A 274 -11.55 1.33 2.92
C ASP A 274 -11.21 2.43 3.96
N PHE A 275 -10.10 3.13 3.77
CA PHE A 275 -9.73 4.26 4.63
C PHE A 275 -9.04 5.37 3.82
N ASP A 276 -9.14 6.61 4.32
CA ASP A 276 -8.47 7.77 3.75
C ASP A 276 -7.07 7.94 4.40
N PRO A 277 -5.96 7.74 3.66
CA PRO A 277 -4.61 7.94 4.15
C PRO A 277 -4.35 9.34 4.73
N ASN A 278 -5.02 10.38 4.21
CA ASN A 278 -4.91 11.74 4.76
C ASN A 278 -5.44 11.84 6.20
N ARG A 279 -6.28 10.89 6.61
CA ARG A 279 -6.97 10.86 7.91
C ARG A 279 -6.75 9.56 8.67
N TYR A 280 -5.63 8.85 8.42
CA TYR A 280 -5.36 7.51 8.94
C TYR A 280 -5.62 7.34 10.44
N ARG A 281 -5.40 8.39 11.25
CA ARG A 281 -5.64 8.36 12.71
C ARG A 281 -7.11 8.19 13.13
N ARG A 282 -8.06 8.28 12.18
CA ARG A 282 -9.49 8.10 12.43
C ARG A 282 -9.97 6.67 12.21
N TYR A 283 -9.10 5.81 11.71
CA TYR A 283 -9.40 4.44 11.33
C TYR A 283 -8.63 3.46 12.22
N ASP A 284 -9.24 2.31 12.46
CA ASP A 284 -8.60 1.24 13.22
C ASP A 284 -7.45 0.61 12.42
N ALA A 285 -6.46 0.04 13.14
CA ALA A 285 -5.32 -0.61 12.51
C ALA A 285 -5.73 -1.74 11.53
N ALA A 286 -6.82 -2.45 11.82
CA ALA A 286 -7.34 -3.50 10.94
C ALA A 286 -7.82 -2.97 9.57
N GLN A 287 -8.34 -1.74 9.50
CA GLN A 287 -8.76 -1.11 8.25
C GLN A 287 -7.57 -0.60 7.42
N GLN A 288 -6.43 -0.33 8.07
CA GLN A 288 -5.22 0.16 7.42
C GLN A 288 -4.38 -0.95 6.79
N VAL A 289 -4.73 -2.20 7.05
CA VAL A 289 -4.02 -3.38 6.53
C VAL A 289 -4.55 -3.76 5.16
N ASN A 290 -3.64 -4.07 4.23
CA ASN A 290 -4.01 -4.60 2.92
C ASN A 290 -4.36 -6.10 3.02
N ALA A 291 -5.64 -6.40 3.22
CA ALA A 291 -6.14 -7.76 3.37
C ALA A 291 -5.90 -8.65 2.14
N ALA A 292 -5.73 -8.04 0.96
CA ALA A 292 -5.44 -8.77 -0.28
C ALA A 292 -4.15 -9.59 -0.23
N ILE A 293 -3.21 -9.21 0.64
CA ILE A 293 -1.90 -9.84 0.74
C ILE A 293 -1.59 -10.38 2.14
N THR A 294 -2.24 -9.85 3.19
CA THR A 294 -1.91 -10.19 4.58
C THR A 294 -2.83 -11.24 5.18
N HIS A 295 -4.11 -11.29 4.75
CA HIS A 295 -5.09 -12.21 5.30
C HIS A 295 -5.08 -13.54 4.54
N GLY A 296 -4.71 -14.60 5.25
CA GLY A 296 -4.89 -15.96 4.75
C GLY A 296 -6.33 -16.43 4.95
N TYR A 297 -6.88 -17.07 3.94
CA TYR A 297 -8.15 -17.77 4.01
C TYR A 297 -8.05 -19.13 3.32
N GLU A 298 -8.96 -20.02 3.61
CA GLU A 298 -9.06 -21.29 2.89
C GLU A 298 -9.75 -21.06 1.55
N PRO A 299 -9.07 -21.29 0.39
CA PRO A 299 -9.60 -20.99 -0.93
C PRO A 299 -10.85 -21.81 -1.29
N GLY A 300 -11.07 -22.95 -0.61
CA GLY A 300 -12.20 -23.83 -0.85
C GLY A 300 -12.25 -24.28 -2.30
N SER A 301 -13.45 -24.35 -2.87
CA SER A 301 -13.68 -24.92 -4.21
C SER A 301 -12.94 -24.24 -5.37
N THR A 302 -12.33 -23.07 -5.19
CA THR A 302 -11.48 -22.48 -6.23
C THR A 302 -10.22 -23.31 -6.43
N PHE A 303 -9.78 -24.03 -5.40
CA PHE A 303 -8.60 -24.88 -5.41
C PHE A 303 -8.77 -26.15 -6.26
N LYS A 304 -10.00 -26.60 -6.53
CA LYS A 304 -10.26 -27.78 -7.37
C LYS A 304 -9.67 -27.66 -8.79
N VAL A 305 -9.54 -26.43 -9.29
CA VAL A 305 -8.90 -26.16 -10.57
C VAL A 305 -7.44 -26.63 -10.53
N ILE A 306 -6.74 -26.35 -9.40
CA ILE A 306 -5.35 -26.75 -9.20
C ILE A 306 -5.24 -28.28 -9.11
N THR A 307 -6.14 -28.92 -8.36
CA THR A 307 -6.19 -30.40 -8.22
C THR A 307 -6.36 -31.10 -9.55
N VAL A 308 -7.35 -30.65 -10.34
CA VAL A 308 -7.60 -31.23 -11.67
C VAL A 308 -6.46 -30.91 -12.63
N ALA A 309 -5.89 -29.69 -12.57
CA ALA A 309 -4.71 -29.32 -13.35
C ALA A 309 -3.54 -30.26 -13.10
N SER A 310 -3.24 -30.53 -11.85
CA SER A 310 -2.13 -31.40 -11.44
C SER A 310 -2.33 -32.85 -11.94
N ALA A 311 -3.51 -33.41 -11.71
CA ALA A 311 -3.80 -34.78 -12.09
C ALA A 311 -3.84 -35.00 -13.63
N LEU A 312 -4.36 -34.02 -14.38
CA LEU A 312 -4.32 -34.05 -15.85
C LEU A 312 -2.89 -33.91 -16.38
N ASN A 313 -2.09 -32.99 -15.80
CA ASN A 313 -0.72 -32.74 -16.27
C ASN A 313 0.23 -33.90 -16.02
N GLU A 314 -0.02 -34.70 -14.97
CA GLU A 314 0.69 -35.93 -14.67
C GLU A 314 0.16 -37.14 -15.48
N GLY A 315 -0.90 -36.95 -16.27
CA GLY A 315 -1.52 -38.05 -17.02
C GLY A 315 -2.20 -39.13 -16.15
N ILE A 316 -2.46 -38.80 -14.88
CA ILE A 316 -3.12 -39.69 -13.92
C ILE A 316 -4.59 -39.88 -14.27
N ILE A 317 -5.20 -38.83 -14.80
CA ILE A 317 -6.60 -38.82 -15.28
C ILE A 317 -6.68 -38.31 -16.70
N THR A 318 -7.77 -38.66 -17.39
CA THR A 318 -8.10 -38.10 -18.72
C THR A 318 -9.26 -37.12 -18.62
N PRO A 319 -9.40 -36.17 -19.57
CA PRO A 319 -10.45 -35.15 -19.51
C PRO A 319 -11.88 -35.70 -19.50
N THR A 320 -12.11 -36.86 -20.10
CA THR A 320 -13.42 -37.53 -20.23
C THR A 320 -13.63 -38.66 -19.20
N GLN A 321 -12.66 -38.88 -18.34
CA GLN A 321 -12.77 -39.88 -17.28
C GLN A 321 -13.91 -39.57 -16.32
N GLU A 322 -14.69 -40.57 -15.95
CA GLU A 322 -15.79 -40.43 -15.01
C GLU A 322 -15.40 -40.86 -13.61
N PHE A 323 -15.96 -40.18 -12.62
CA PHE A 323 -15.83 -40.50 -11.19
C PHE A 323 -17.21 -40.59 -10.57
N PHE A 324 -17.48 -41.69 -9.84
CA PHE A 324 -18.71 -41.80 -9.05
C PHE A 324 -18.60 -40.97 -7.77
N CYS A 325 -19.49 -40.00 -7.58
CA CYS A 325 -19.46 -39.01 -6.47
C CYS A 325 -20.30 -39.45 -5.26
N GLU A 326 -20.50 -40.76 -5.05
CA GLU A 326 -21.07 -41.40 -3.85
C GLU A 326 -22.40 -40.81 -3.40
N GLU A 327 -23.25 -40.41 -4.35
CA GLU A 327 -24.57 -39.78 -4.07
C GLU A 327 -24.49 -38.68 -2.98
N GLY A 328 -23.36 -37.95 -2.94
CA GLY A 328 -23.13 -36.82 -2.05
C GLY A 328 -22.56 -37.12 -0.67
N ARG A 329 -22.13 -38.36 -0.38
CA ARG A 329 -21.53 -38.74 0.91
C ARG A 329 -20.42 -39.76 0.73
N PHE A 330 -19.18 -39.38 1.01
CA PHE A 330 -17.99 -40.21 0.89
C PHE A 330 -17.23 -40.33 2.21
N GLN A 331 -17.03 -41.54 2.69
CA GLN A 331 -16.29 -41.79 3.92
C GLN A 331 -14.79 -41.86 3.63
N VAL A 332 -14.01 -40.99 4.29
CA VAL A 332 -12.55 -41.01 4.27
C VAL A 332 -12.05 -41.14 5.71
N ALA A 333 -11.50 -42.27 6.06
CA ALA A 333 -11.13 -42.62 7.44
C ALA A 333 -12.30 -42.34 8.42
N ASP A 334 -12.11 -41.49 9.41
CA ASP A 334 -13.11 -41.11 10.41
C ASP A 334 -14.01 -39.93 9.98
N ARG A 335 -13.83 -39.36 8.79
CA ARG A 335 -14.56 -38.18 8.31
C ARG A 335 -15.45 -38.48 7.11
N VAL A 336 -16.60 -37.82 7.06
CA VAL A 336 -17.51 -37.86 5.91
C VAL A 336 -17.37 -36.58 5.10
N ILE A 337 -16.85 -36.68 3.87
CA ILE A 337 -16.86 -35.61 2.88
C ILE A 337 -18.26 -35.55 2.28
N ARG A 338 -18.76 -34.33 2.08
CA ARG A 338 -20.10 -34.10 1.55
C ARG A 338 -20.08 -33.13 0.39
N ASP A 339 -20.93 -33.40 -0.60
CA ASP A 339 -21.27 -32.46 -1.64
C ASP A 339 -22.48 -31.59 -1.22
N SER A 340 -22.60 -30.42 -1.84
CA SER A 340 -23.74 -29.53 -1.61
C SER A 340 -25.05 -30.07 -2.19
N ARG A 341 -24.94 -30.97 -3.16
CA ARG A 341 -26.03 -31.73 -3.80
C ARG A 341 -25.53 -33.14 -4.09
N PRO A 342 -26.40 -34.16 -4.08
CA PRO A 342 -26.03 -35.50 -4.48
C PRO A 342 -25.69 -35.56 -5.98
N HIS A 343 -24.65 -36.32 -6.32
CA HIS A 343 -24.21 -36.58 -7.69
C HIS A 343 -23.83 -38.05 -7.82
N GLY A 344 -24.22 -38.68 -8.91
CA GLY A 344 -23.73 -39.98 -9.36
C GLY A 344 -22.40 -39.86 -10.08
N ASN A 345 -22.29 -40.40 -11.29
CA ASN A 345 -21.09 -40.26 -12.12
C ASN A 345 -20.96 -38.84 -12.68
N LEU A 346 -19.77 -38.27 -12.61
CA LEU A 346 -19.39 -36.99 -13.21
C LEU A 346 -18.09 -37.15 -13.99
N GLU A 347 -18.06 -36.68 -15.23
CA GLU A 347 -16.81 -36.45 -15.94
C GLU A 347 -15.95 -35.38 -15.24
N VAL A 348 -14.63 -35.40 -15.46
CA VAL A 348 -13.68 -34.46 -14.85
C VAL A 348 -14.09 -33.00 -15.08
N GLY A 349 -14.57 -32.65 -16.29
CA GLY A 349 -15.08 -31.30 -16.58
C GLY A 349 -16.32 -30.95 -15.74
N GLN A 350 -17.22 -31.92 -15.54
CA GLN A 350 -18.42 -31.75 -14.72
C GLN A 350 -18.08 -31.64 -13.22
N VAL A 351 -17.00 -32.26 -12.74
CA VAL A 351 -16.50 -32.06 -11.36
C VAL A 351 -16.20 -30.58 -11.09
N ILE A 352 -15.57 -29.89 -12.05
CA ILE A 352 -15.31 -28.44 -11.96
C ILE A 352 -16.62 -27.66 -12.09
N GLN A 353 -17.49 -27.99 -13.06
CA GLN A 353 -18.74 -27.31 -13.35
C GLN A 353 -19.72 -27.36 -12.17
N LYS A 354 -19.95 -28.55 -11.59
CA LYS A 354 -20.87 -28.81 -10.47
C LYS A 354 -20.21 -28.56 -9.11
N SER A 355 -18.88 -28.49 -9.10
CA SER A 355 -18.08 -28.23 -7.90
C SER A 355 -18.17 -29.35 -6.84
N SER A 356 -18.18 -30.64 -7.26
CA SER A 356 -18.18 -31.78 -6.34
C SER A 356 -16.92 -31.83 -5.49
N ASN A 357 -17.07 -31.90 -4.15
CA ASN A 357 -15.95 -32.10 -3.21
C ASN A 357 -15.47 -33.55 -3.27
N ILE A 358 -16.42 -34.47 -3.39
CA ILE A 358 -16.17 -35.92 -3.33
C ILE A 358 -15.35 -36.36 -4.53
N CYS A 359 -15.78 -35.97 -5.74
CA CYS A 359 -15.04 -36.35 -6.93
C CYS A 359 -13.69 -35.61 -7.04
N ALA A 360 -13.60 -34.37 -6.55
CA ALA A 360 -12.31 -33.68 -6.44
C ALA A 360 -11.37 -34.39 -5.45
N ALA A 361 -11.88 -34.88 -4.31
CA ALA A 361 -11.09 -35.66 -3.37
C ALA A 361 -10.61 -36.97 -4.00
N LYS A 362 -11.45 -37.69 -4.71
CA LYS A 362 -11.05 -38.93 -5.43
C LYS A 362 -9.96 -38.64 -6.46
N ILE A 363 -10.13 -37.63 -7.30
CA ILE A 363 -9.12 -37.21 -8.30
C ILE A 363 -7.79 -36.91 -7.61
N GLY A 364 -7.80 -36.07 -6.56
CA GLY A 364 -6.57 -35.68 -5.89
C GLY A 364 -5.89 -36.82 -5.12
N MET A 365 -6.67 -37.76 -4.60
CA MET A 365 -6.14 -38.93 -3.90
C MET A 365 -5.51 -40.00 -4.84
N GLU A 366 -5.71 -39.90 -6.15
CA GLU A 366 -4.97 -40.70 -7.14
C GLU A 366 -3.49 -40.27 -7.24
N MET A 367 -3.17 -39.00 -6.87
CA MET A 367 -1.82 -38.49 -6.79
C MET A 367 -1.16 -38.90 -5.46
N LYS A 368 0.15 -39.13 -5.46
CA LYS A 368 0.91 -39.24 -4.20
C LYS A 368 0.93 -37.88 -3.47
N PRO A 369 0.87 -37.84 -2.13
CA PRO A 369 0.93 -36.60 -1.38
C PRO A 369 2.07 -35.67 -1.76
N ALA A 370 3.28 -36.17 -1.90
CA ALA A 370 4.45 -35.39 -2.29
C ALA A 370 4.33 -34.80 -3.71
N GLN A 371 3.76 -35.55 -4.66
CA GLN A 371 3.53 -35.10 -6.01
C GLN A 371 2.49 -33.97 -6.06
N PHE A 372 1.38 -34.10 -5.34
CA PHE A 372 0.37 -33.06 -5.26
C PHE A 372 0.88 -31.81 -4.54
N HIS A 373 1.66 -31.98 -3.46
CA HIS A 373 2.29 -30.86 -2.76
C HIS A 373 3.27 -30.08 -3.65
N ASP A 374 4.02 -30.76 -4.52
CA ASP A 374 4.91 -30.09 -5.48
C ASP A 374 4.13 -29.17 -6.43
N TYR A 375 2.98 -29.60 -6.95
CA TYR A 375 2.10 -28.73 -7.75
C TYR A 375 1.53 -27.56 -6.94
N ILE A 376 1.12 -27.77 -5.70
CA ILE A 376 0.64 -26.71 -4.81
C ILE A 376 1.70 -25.62 -4.69
N THR A 377 2.97 -26.01 -4.49
CA THR A 377 4.08 -25.06 -4.39
C THR A 377 4.44 -24.42 -5.75
N LYS A 378 4.38 -25.18 -6.85
CA LYS A 378 4.56 -24.66 -8.21
C LYS A 378 3.52 -23.60 -8.56
N PHE A 379 2.27 -23.73 -8.11
CA PHE A 379 1.23 -22.71 -8.26
C PHE A 379 1.40 -21.51 -7.34
N GLY A 380 2.41 -21.49 -6.46
CA GLY A 380 2.79 -20.35 -5.62
C GLY A 380 2.17 -20.34 -4.23
N PHE A 381 1.51 -21.41 -3.80
CA PHE A 381 1.00 -21.53 -2.44
C PHE A 381 2.11 -21.89 -1.45
N GLY A 382 2.01 -21.43 -0.20
CA GLY A 382 3.01 -21.66 0.84
C GLY A 382 4.24 -20.73 0.76
N ALA A 383 4.30 -19.82 -0.23
CA ALA A 383 5.40 -18.87 -0.40
C ALA A 383 4.86 -17.48 -0.76
N LYS A 384 5.60 -16.42 -0.42
CA LYS A 384 5.27 -15.06 -0.85
C LYS A 384 5.29 -14.97 -2.37
N THR A 385 4.35 -14.24 -2.98
CA THR A 385 4.33 -14.02 -4.44
C THR A 385 5.45 -13.08 -4.88
N ARG A 386 6.01 -12.32 -3.93
CA ARG A 386 7.03 -11.28 -4.15
C ARG A 386 6.54 -10.18 -5.10
N ALA A 387 5.29 -9.77 -4.94
CA ALA A 387 4.68 -8.69 -5.73
C ALA A 387 5.27 -7.30 -5.44
N GLY A 388 6.24 -7.20 -4.54
CA GLY A 388 6.80 -5.91 -4.11
C GLY A 388 5.94 -5.20 -3.07
N LEU A 389 5.10 -5.93 -2.36
CA LEU A 389 4.20 -5.38 -1.34
C LEU A 389 4.68 -5.75 0.07
N PRO A 390 4.78 -4.78 0.99
CA PRO A 390 5.20 -5.07 2.35
C PRO A 390 4.09 -5.82 3.12
N GLY A 391 4.50 -6.71 4.01
CA GLY A 391 3.56 -7.48 4.84
C GLY A 391 2.89 -8.65 4.13
N GLU A 392 3.37 -9.06 2.95
CA GLU A 392 2.86 -10.21 2.21
C GLU A 392 2.95 -11.50 3.05
N ALA A 393 1.82 -12.18 3.22
CA ALA A 393 1.75 -13.48 3.89
C ALA A 393 2.20 -14.60 2.95
N ALA A 394 2.99 -15.54 3.46
CA ALA A 394 3.36 -16.74 2.70
C ALA A 394 2.21 -17.74 2.57
N GLY A 395 1.15 -17.57 3.37
CA GLY A 395 0.14 -18.60 3.52
C GLY A 395 0.67 -19.78 4.36
N GLN A 396 -0.10 -20.87 4.39
CA GLN A 396 0.29 -22.09 5.10
C GLN A 396 -0.12 -23.31 4.30
N VAL A 397 0.84 -24.16 4.01
CA VAL A 397 0.65 -25.48 3.41
C VAL A 397 1.44 -26.45 4.27
N LEU A 398 0.77 -27.47 4.81
CA LEU A 398 1.46 -28.51 5.58
C LEU A 398 2.36 -29.33 4.65
N PRO A 399 3.55 -29.72 5.09
CA PRO A 399 4.42 -30.62 4.33
C PRO A 399 3.75 -32.00 4.18
N PRO A 400 3.93 -32.69 3.05
CA PRO A 400 3.17 -33.91 2.70
C PRO A 400 3.38 -35.08 3.67
N GLU A 401 4.50 -35.12 4.39
CA GLU A 401 4.80 -36.15 5.40
C GLU A 401 3.89 -36.04 6.64
N LYS A 402 3.28 -34.87 6.84
CA LYS A 402 2.34 -34.61 7.95
C LYS A 402 0.89 -34.85 7.55
N TRP A 403 0.61 -35.14 6.28
CA TRP A 403 -0.77 -35.32 5.84
C TRP A 403 -1.32 -36.68 6.30
N THR A 404 -2.42 -36.64 7.02
CA THR A 404 -3.29 -37.77 7.19
C THR A 404 -4.04 -38.06 5.88
N ARG A 405 -4.71 -39.19 5.79
CA ARG A 405 -5.59 -39.50 4.65
C ARG A 405 -6.73 -38.50 4.51
N VAL A 406 -7.20 -37.95 5.63
CA VAL A 406 -8.22 -36.88 5.65
C VAL A 406 -7.64 -35.57 5.14
N ASP A 407 -6.44 -35.18 5.58
CA ASP A 407 -5.78 -33.97 5.11
C ASP A 407 -5.54 -34.03 3.60
N HIS A 408 -5.03 -35.16 3.09
CA HIS A 408 -4.83 -35.35 1.65
C HIS A 408 -6.15 -35.14 0.88
N ALA A 409 -7.26 -35.72 1.36
CA ALA A 409 -8.56 -35.56 0.73
C ALA A 409 -9.09 -34.13 0.81
N THR A 410 -8.93 -33.43 1.95
CA THR A 410 -9.52 -32.09 2.15
C THR A 410 -8.75 -30.98 1.46
N VAL A 411 -7.42 -31.11 1.34
CA VAL A 411 -6.55 -30.20 0.60
C VAL A 411 -6.96 -30.12 -0.87
N THR A 412 -7.47 -31.20 -1.47
CA THR A 412 -7.88 -31.24 -2.89
C THR A 412 -9.01 -30.28 -3.24
N PHE A 413 -9.83 -29.91 -2.27
CA PHE A 413 -10.88 -28.91 -2.45
C PHE A 413 -10.64 -27.65 -1.62
N GLY A 414 -9.37 -27.39 -1.22
CA GLY A 414 -8.90 -26.15 -0.65
C GLY A 414 -9.24 -25.92 0.82
N GLN A 415 -9.39 -27.01 1.62
CA GLN A 415 -9.44 -26.97 3.08
C GLN A 415 -8.13 -27.46 3.67
N GLY A 416 -7.71 -26.89 4.81
CA GLY A 416 -6.40 -27.18 5.42
C GLY A 416 -5.22 -26.44 4.75
N ILE A 417 -5.51 -25.51 3.83
CA ILE A 417 -4.55 -24.60 3.22
C ILE A 417 -4.97 -23.17 3.57
N LEU A 418 -4.01 -22.34 4.01
CA LEU A 418 -4.23 -20.90 4.10
C LEU A 418 -3.50 -20.20 2.96
N ALA A 419 -4.23 -19.44 2.15
CA ALA A 419 -3.69 -18.68 1.03
C ALA A 419 -4.16 -17.23 1.07
N SER A 420 -3.30 -16.29 0.70
CA SER A 420 -3.73 -14.90 0.49
C SER A 420 -4.58 -14.79 -0.78
N PRO A 421 -5.48 -13.80 -0.87
CA PRO A 421 -6.21 -13.52 -2.11
C PRO A 421 -5.28 -13.35 -3.34
N LEU A 422 -4.11 -12.72 -3.15
CA LEU A 422 -3.13 -12.54 -4.23
C LEU A 422 -2.56 -13.87 -4.73
N GLN A 423 -2.28 -14.83 -3.84
CA GLN A 423 -1.83 -16.17 -4.24
C GLN A 423 -2.90 -16.89 -5.09
N VAL A 424 -4.16 -16.83 -4.67
CA VAL A 424 -5.25 -17.50 -5.40
C VAL A 424 -5.43 -16.93 -6.80
N VAL A 425 -5.45 -15.59 -6.97
CA VAL A 425 -5.59 -14.99 -8.30
C VAL A 425 -4.37 -15.26 -9.18
N ALA A 426 -3.16 -15.24 -8.61
CA ALA A 426 -1.92 -15.57 -9.34
C ALA A 426 -1.90 -17.02 -9.84
N ALA A 427 -2.39 -17.97 -9.03
CA ALA A 427 -2.50 -19.37 -9.43
C ALA A 427 -3.48 -19.57 -10.59
N ILE A 428 -4.64 -18.90 -10.57
CA ILE A 428 -5.62 -18.97 -11.66
C ILE A 428 -5.11 -18.20 -12.89
N ASN A 429 -4.33 -17.13 -12.70
CA ASN A 429 -3.68 -16.42 -13.79
C ASN A 429 -2.71 -17.32 -14.58
N ALA A 430 -2.11 -18.33 -13.96
CA ALA A 430 -1.30 -19.31 -14.68
C ALA A 430 -2.13 -20.14 -15.68
N ILE A 431 -3.37 -20.45 -15.36
CA ILE A 431 -4.28 -21.12 -16.30
C ILE A 431 -4.60 -20.19 -17.47
N ALA A 432 -4.90 -18.91 -17.18
CA ALA A 432 -5.14 -17.88 -18.19
C ALA A 432 -3.94 -17.67 -19.13
N ASN A 433 -2.72 -17.90 -18.63
CA ASN A 433 -1.46 -17.80 -19.38
C ASN A 433 -0.97 -19.14 -19.91
N GLU A 434 -1.88 -20.02 -20.31
CA GLU A 434 -1.53 -21.29 -20.96
C GLU A 434 -0.54 -22.16 -20.16
N GLY A 435 -0.65 -22.12 -18.82
CA GLY A 435 0.18 -22.89 -17.90
C GLY A 435 1.46 -22.19 -17.42
N GLU A 436 1.66 -20.93 -17.77
CA GLU A 436 2.78 -20.14 -17.27
C GLU A 436 2.39 -19.33 -16.03
N TRP A 437 3.04 -19.61 -14.91
CA TRP A 437 2.91 -18.78 -13.72
C TRP A 437 3.75 -17.51 -13.85
N ARG A 438 3.10 -16.38 -13.78
CA ARG A 438 3.72 -15.05 -13.84
C ARG A 438 3.63 -14.39 -12.48
N PRO A 439 4.76 -14.01 -11.85
CA PRO A 439 4.74 -13.29 -10.57
C PRO A 439 3.95 -11.99 -10.71
N PRO A 440 2.93 -11.74 -9.88
CA PRO A 440 2.26 -10.45 -9.87
C PRO A 440 3.21 -9.35 -9.40
N TYR A 441 3.02 -8.12 -9.87
CA TYR A 441 3.80 -6.96 -9.43
C TYR A 441 2.98 -5.67 -9.52
N VAL A 442 3.35 -4.67 -8.69
CA VAL A 442 2.63 -3.40 -8.59
C VAL A 442 3.48 -2.18 -8.91
N VAL A 443 4.80 -2.24 -8.73
CA VAL A 443 5.72 -1.17 -9.13
C VAL A 443 6.33 -1.54 -10.47
N GLU A 444 6.13 -0.69 -11.47
CA GLU A 444 6.69 -0.87 -12.80
C GLU A 444 8.18 -0.47 -12.81
N TYR A 445 8.46 0.74 -12.34
CA TYR A 445 9.80 1.29 -12.21
C TYR A 445 9.80 2.46 -11.22
N ALA A 446 10.99 2.84 -10.78
CA ALA A 446 11.21 4.10 -10.09
C ALA A 446 11.93 5.07 -11.04
N GLU A 447 11.57 6.36 -11.00
CA GLU A 447 12.16 7.42 -11.81
C GLU A 447 12.89 8.39 -10.91
N ASP A 448 14.16 8.65 -11.22
CA ASP A 448 14.92 9.69 -10.55
C ASP A 448 14.59 11.09 -11.09
N GLU A 449 15.16 12.13 -10.50
CA GLU A 449 14.89 13.52 -10.89
C GLU A 449 15.39 13.91 -12.27
N SER A 450 16.38 13.18 -12.79
CA SER A 450 16.91 13.37 -14.15
C SER A 450 16.02 12.71 -15.23
N GLY A 451 14.96 11.98 -14.80
CA GLY A 451 14.10 11.18 -15.68
C GLY A 451 14.65 9.78 -15.96
N GLY A 452 15.70 9.37 -15.26
CA GLY A 452 16.27 8.02 -15.36
C GLY A 452 15.34 6.98 -14.76
N ARG A 453 15.04 5.90 -15.50
CA ARG A 453 14.18 4.81 -15.06
C ARG A 453 14.99 3.67 -14.47
N HIS A 454 14.66 3.29 -13.25
CA HIS A 454 15.33 2.24 -12.50
C HIS A 454 14.37 1.08 -12.22
N THR A 455 14.73 -0.11 -12.70
CA THR A 455 14.02 -1.36 -12.38
C THR A 455 14.75 -2.21 -11.36
N GLU A 456 16.00 -1.89 -11.06
CA GLU A 456 16.81 -2.57 -10.05
C GLU A 456 17.57 -1.54 -9.22
N PHE A 457 17.71 -1.83 -7.93
CA PHE A 457 18.53 -1.05 -7.01
C PHE A 457 19.53 -1.97 -6.33
N PHE A 458 20.74 -1.48 -6.15
CA PHE A 458 21.85 -2.21 -5.60
C PHE A 458 22.32 -1.58 -4.28
N ASN A 459 22.91 -2.38 -3.39
CA ASN A 459 23.64 -1.86 -2.23
C ASN A 459 25.07 -1.48 -2.64
N GLU A 460 25.87 -0.97 -1.70
CA GLU A 460 27.26 -0.57 -1.92
C GLU A 460 28.16 -1.75 -2.34
N SER A 461 27.79 -2.97 -2.01
CA SER A 461 28.49 -4.20 -2.40
C SER A 461 28.02 -4.75 -3.75
N GLY A 462 27.08 -4.09 -4.44
CA GLY A 462 26.57 -4.52 -5.75
C GLY A 462 25.48 -5.60 -5.68
N GLU A 463 24.92 -5.90 -4.50
CA GLU A 463 23.81 -6.83 -4.36
C GLU A 463 22.47 -6.15 -4.65
N VAL A 464 21.55 -6.85 -5.31
CA VAL A 464 20.22 -6.33 -5.62
C VAL A 464 19.39 -6.15 -4.36
N LEU A 465 19.10 -4.91 -4.01
CA LEU A 465 18.22 -4.55 -2.88
C LEU A 465 16.73 -4.63 -3.23
N ALA A 466 16.38 -4.24 -4.45
CA ALA A 466 15.02 -4.29 -4.95
C ALA A 466 15.01 -4.50 -6.47
N ARG A 467 14.01 -5.22 -6.94
CA ARG A 467 13.75 -5.42 -8.38
C ARG A 467 12.28 -5.12 -8.66
N PHE A 468 12.03 -4.22 -9.58
CA PHE A 468 10.72 -3.78 -10.03
C PHE A 468 10.40 -4.34 -11.41
N GLY A 469 9.15 -4.13 -11.85
CA GLY A 469 8.70 -4.59 -13.15
C GLY A 469 8.49 -6.11 -13.26
N PRO A 470 8.34 -6.61 -14.48
CA PRO A 470 8.03 -8.01 -14.74
C PRO A 470 9.19 -8.94 -14.36
N LYS A 471 8.85 -10.08 -13.79
CA LYS A 471 9.80 -11.16 -13.49
C LYS A 471 9.61 -12.30 -14.46
N ALA A 472 10.66 -13.11 -14.65
CA ALA A 472 10.62 -14.26 -15.53
C ALA A 472 9.45 -15.21 -15.19
N PRO A 473 8.62 -15.58 -16.18
CA PRO A 473 7.57 -16.57 -15.97
C PRO A 473 8.17 -17.96 -15.84
N ARG A 474 7.40 -18.88 -15.25
CA ARG A 474 7.77 -20.30 -15.18
C ARG A 474 6.58 -21.16 -15.62
N ARG A 475 6.83 -22.14 -16.47
CA ARG A 475 5.81 -23.10 -16.87
C ARG A 475 5.58 -24.10 -15.72
N ILE A 476 4.30 -24.32 -15.39
CA ILE A 476 3.88 -25.23 -14.32
C ILE A 476 2.99 -26.35 -14.81
N ILE A 477 2.26 -26.15 -15.90
CA ILE A 477 1.49 -27.16 -16.61
C ILE A 477 1.60 -26.95 -18.12
N ASP A 478 1.30 -27.96 -18.87
CA ASP A 478 1.30 -27.91 -20.33
C ASP A 478 0.18 -27.02 -20.88
N THR A 479 0.46 -26.36 -21.99
CA THR A 479 -0.49 -25.49 -22.70
C THR A 479 -1.80 -26.23 -23.05
N ALA A 480 -1.71 -27.48 -23.48
CA ALA A 480 -2.89 -28.29 -23.81
C ALA A 480 -3.80 -28.48 -22.59
N ILE A 481 -3.21 -28.75 -21.43
CA ILE A 481 -3.94 -28.93 -20.15
C ILE A 481 -4.58 -27.60 -19.72
N ALA A 482 -3.86 -26.49 -19.81
CA ALA A 482 -4.41 -25.15 -19.48
C ALA A 482 -5.63 -24.82 -20.35
N ARG A 483 -5.58 -25.13 -21.66
CA ARG A 483 -6.71 -24.93 -22.59
C ARG A 483 -7.90 -25.82 -22.26
N ILE A 484 -7.68 -27.07 -21.83
CA ILE A 484 -8.75 -27.96 -21.36
C ILE A 484 -9.40 -27.39 -20.10
N LEU A 485 -8.61 -26.97 -19.13
CA LEU A 485 -9.10 -26.34 -17.90
C LEU A 485 -9.88 -25.05 -18.17
N THR A 486 -9.44 -24.23 -19.12
CA THR A 486 -10.19 -23.05 -19.57
C THR A 486 -11.60 -23.41 -20.01
N ARG A 487 -11.77 -24.48 -20.83
CA ARG A 487 -13.09 -24.95 -21.25
C ARG A 487 -13.93 -25.46 -20.06
N PHE A 488 -13.32 -26.16 -19.12
CA PHE A 488 -14.01 -26.59 -17.89
C PHE A 488 -14.45 -25.39 -17.05
N MET A 489 -13.62 -24.36 -16.92
CA MET A 489 -13.95 -23.13 -16.20
C MET A 489 -15.02 -22.28 -16.91
N VAL A 490 -15.09 -22.31 -18.25
CA VAL A 490 -16.17 -21.68 -19.03
C VAL A 490 -17.50 -22.35 -18.70
N SER A 491 -17.58 -23.68 -18.63
CA SER A 491 -18.80 -24.41 -18.30
C SER A 491 -19.40 -24.04 -16.92
N VAL A 492 -18.57 -23.53 -15.99
CA VAL A 492 -19.02 -23.05 -14.67
C VAL A 492 -19.89 -21.79 -14.80
N THR A 493 -19.62 -20.95 -15.79
CA THR A 493 -20.33 -19.66 -16.03
C THR A 493 -21.44 -19.77 -17.06
N GLU A 494 -21.58 -20.93 -17.70
CA GLU A 494 -22.64 -21.23 -18.66
C GLU A 494 -23.87 -21.87 -17.98
N ARG A 495 -24.93 -22.11 -18.77
CA ARG A 495 -26.17 -22.74 -18.29
C ARG A 495 -25.89 -24.10 -17.64
N GLY A 496 -26.37 -24.30 -16.45
CA GLY A 496 -26.14 -25.51 -15.67
C GLY A 496 -24.89 -25.48 -14.78
N GLY A 497 -24.02 -24.48 -14.91
CA GLY A 497 -22.89 -24.23 -14.03
C GLY A 497 -23.27 -23.49 -12.75
N THR A 498 -22.33 -23.47 -11.78
CA THR A 498 -22.56 -22.86 -10.46
C THR A 498 -22.60 -21.32 -10.50
N ALA A 499 -22.16 -20.67 -11.57
CA ALA A 499 -22.06 -19.22 -11.69
C ALA A 499 -22.65 -18.64 -12.99
N ALA A 500 -23.70 -19.22 -13.55
CA ALA A 500 -24.32 -18.76 -14.81
C ALA A 500 -24.71 -17.26 -14.82
N LYS A 501 -24.92 -16.65 -13.65
CA LYS A 501 -25.24 -15.22 -13.50
C LYS A 501 -24.05 -14.27 -13.76
N VAL A 502 -22.84 -14.78 -13.92
CA VAL A 502 -21.62 -13.99 -14.21
C VAL A 502 -21.52 -13.62 -15.70
N ALA A 503 -22.31 -14.27 -16.54
CA ALA A 503 -22.29 -14.05 -18.01
C ALA A 503 -22.29 -12.55 -18.37
N ILE A 504 -21.36 -12.15 -19.24
CA ILE A 504 -21.25 -10.83 -19.82
C ILE A 504 -21.52 -10.97 -21.31
N PRO A 505 -22.52 -10.26 -21.89
CA PRO A 505 -22.81 -10.34 -23.32
C PRO A 505 -21.58 -10.08 -24.19
N GLY A 506 -21.35 -10.92 -25.18
CA GLY A 506 -20.21 -10.81 -26.08
C GLY A 506 -18.91 -11.46 -25.61
N TYR A 507 -18.82 -11.90 -24.35
CA TYR A 507 -17.59 -12.47 -23.79
C TYR A 507 -17.83 -13.82 -23.12
N LYS A 508 -16.95 -14.77 -23.39
CA LYS A 508 -16.87 -16.00 -22.61
C LYS A 508 -16.03 -15.73 -21.34
N ILE A 509 -16.49 -16.23 -20.21
CA ILE A 509 -15.80 -16.08 -18.94
C ILE A 509 -15.40 -17.46 -18.44
N ALA A 510 -14.11 -17.65 -18.16
CA ALA A 510 -13.65 -18.81 -17.42
C ALA A 510 -13.60 -18.47 -15.94
N GLY A 511 -14.28 -19.25 -15.07
CA GLY A 511 -14.34 -18.90 -13.66
C GLY A 511 -14.64 -20.06 -12.74
N LYS A 512 -14.47 -19.82 -11.42
CA LYS A 512 -14.76 -20.79 -10.37
C LYS A 512 -15.28 -20.10 -9.11
N THR A 513 -16.36 -20.60 -8.56
CA THR A 513 -16.89 -20.22 -7.25
C THR A 513 -16.13 -20.89 -6.12
N GLY A 514 -15.92 -20.17 -5.01
CA GLY A 514 -15.47 -20.70 -3.75
C GLY A 514 -16.48 -20.39 -2.64
N THR A 515 -16.62 -21.32 -1.72
CA THR A 515 -17.38 -21.14 -0.47
C THR A 515 -16.73 -22.05 0.55
N SER A 516 -16.08 -21.48 1.56
CA SER A 516 -15.44 -22.22 2.65
C SER A 516 -15.99 -21.74 4.00
N GLN A 517 -16.12 -22.68 4.92
CA GLN A 517 -16.43 -22.34 6.31
C GLN A 517 -15.20 -21.70 6.95
N LYS A 518 -15.41 -20.72 7.80
CA LYS A 518 -14.32 -20.08 8.53
C LYS A 518 -14.02 -20.89 9.79
N TYR A 519 -12.74 -21.23 9.99
CA TYR A 519 -12.31 -21.82 11.25
C TYR A 519 -12.45 -20.80 12.38
N ASP A 520 -13.07 -21.19 13.47
CA ASP A 520 -13.24 -20.35 14.65
C ASP A 520 -12.33 -20.86 15.77
N PRO A 521 -11.21 -20.16 16.05
CA PRO A 521 -10.24 -20.59 17.05
C PRO A 521 -10.85 -20.71 18.45
N SER A 522 -11.87 -19.90 18.76
CA SER A 522 -12.54 -19.94 20.06
C SER A 522 -13.36 -21.21 20.27
N LEU A 523 -13.84 -21.81 19.18
CA LEU A 523 -14.62 -23.06 19.18
C LEU A 523 -13.77 -24.29 18.86
N GLY A 524 -12.51 -24.11 18.42
CA GLY A 524 -11.65 -25.20 17.96
C GLY A 524 -12.21 -25.98 16.75
N ARG A 525 -13.13 -25.37 15.97
CA ARG A 525 -13.82 -26.02 14.84
C ARG A 525 -14.27 -25.02 13.80
N TYR A 526 -14.66 -25.51 12.64
CA TYR A 526 -15.30 -24.70 11.60
C TYR A 526 -16.65 -24.15 12.06
N SER A 527 -16.89 -22.86 11.78
CA SER A 527 -18.14 -22.19 12.09
C SER A 527 -19.25 -22.63 11.13
N ASN A 528 -20.47 -22.85 11.67
CA ASN A 528 -21.65 -23.13 10.85
C ASN A 528 -22.31 -21.87 10.27
N SER A 529 -21.88 -20.67 10.70
CA SER A 529 -22.50 -19.38 10.34
C SER A 529 -21.53 -18.42 9.64
N LYS A 530 -20.21 -18.59 9.79
CA LYS A 530 -19.20 -17.71 9.21
C LYS A 530 -18.56 -18.38 7.99
N PHE A 531 -18.54 -17.68 6.87
CA PHE A 531 -18.06 -18.19 5.58
C PHE A 531 -17.16 -17.21 4.89
N TRP A 532 -16.27 -17.74 4.04
CA TRP A 532 -15.60 -17.01 2.98
C TRP A 532 -16.33 -17.32 1.68
N ALA A 533 -16.81 -16.30 0.99
CA ALA A 533 -17.45 -16.43 -0.31
C ALA A 533 -16.55 -15.80 -1.38
N SER A 534 -16.11 -16.58 -2.36
CA SER A 534 -15.17 -16.10 -3.38
C SER A 534 -15.62 -16.46 -4.80
N PHE A 535 -15.12 -15.68 -5.75
CA PHE A 535 -15.18 -15.98 -7.18
C PHE A 535 -13.87 -15.53 -7.82
N VAL A 536 -13.25 -16.41 -8.59
CA VAL A 536 -12.04 -16.14 -9.36
C VAL A 536 -12.27 -16.55 -10.82
N GLY A 537 -11.70 -15.79 -11.74
CA GLY A 537 -11.82 -16.11 -13.17
C GLY A 537 -11.11 -15.09 -14.05
N PHE A 538 -11.18 -15.31 -15.34
CA PHE A 538 -10.56 -14.45 -16.34
C PHE A 538 -11.48 -14.27 -17.57
N ALA A 539 -11.28 -13.17 -18.27
CA ALA A 539 -12.00 -12.81 -19.49
C ALA A 539 -11.14 -11.93 -20.42
N PRO A 540 -11.35 -12.04 -21.75
CA PRO A 540 -12.08 -13.10 -22.44
C PRO A 540 -11.47 -14.48 -22.16
N ALA A 541 -12.26 -15.57 -22.27
CA ALA A 541 -11.77 -16.87 -21.81
C ALA A 541 -10.65 -17.46 -22.69
N PHE A 542 -10.68 -17.23 -24.00
CA PHE A 542 -9.73 -17.82 -24.94
C PHE A 542 -8.60 -16.88 -25.37
N GLN A 543 -8.72 -15.60 -25.04
CA GLN A 543 -7.67 -14.58 -25.18
C GLN A 543 -7.66 -13.70 -23.92
N PRO A 544 -7.20 -14.22 -22.78
CA PRO A 544 -7.34 -13.54 -21.50
C PRO A 544 -6.62 -12.20 -21.46
N VAL A 545 -7.36 -11.14 -21.12
CA VAL A 545 -6.82 -9.81 -20.85
C VAL A 545 -6.76 -9.55 -19.35
N PHE A 546 -7.81 -9.98 -18.63
CA PHE A 546 -7.90 -9.78 -17.19
C PHE A 546 -8.14 -11.08 -16.45
N THR A 547 -7.43 -11.26 -15.34
CA THR A 547 -7.75 -12.24 -14.31
C THR A 547 -8.16 -11.50 -13.04
N ALA A 548 -9.29 -11.86 -12.45
CA ALA A 548 -9.78 -11.19 -11.25
C ALA A 548 -10.26 -12.18 -10.19
N LEU A 549 -10.12 -11.76 -8.93
CA LEU A 549 -10.63 -12.46 -7.76
C LEU A 549 -11.44 -11.48 -6.92
N VAL A 550 -12.58 -11.95 -6.42
CA VAL A 550 -13.36 -11.27 -5.37
C VAL A 550 -13.55 -12.23 -4.21
N VAL A 551 -13.29 -11.76 -3.00
CA VAL A 551 -13.53 -12.47 -1.74
C VAL A 551 -14.41 -11.61 -0.86
N VAL A 552 -15.45 -12.18 -0.27
CA VAL A 552 -16.33 -11.53 0.72
C VAL A 552 -16.29 -12.33 2.01
N GLU A 553 -15.98 -11.66 3.10
CA GLU A 553 -15.91 -12.22 4.45
C GLU A 553 -17.27 -12.19 5.13
N GLU A 554 -17.65 -13.32 5.71
CA GLU A 554 -18.82 -13.50 6.58
C GLU A 554 -20.15 -12.97 6.00
N PRO A 555 -20.48 -13.19 4.71
CA PRO A 555 -21.82 -12.90 4.24
C PRO A 555 -22.81 -13.86 4.92
N PRO A 556 -23.91 -13.35 5.53
CA PRO A 556 -24.87 -14.20 6.21
C PRO A 556 -25.68 -15.06 5.23
N ARG A 557 -26.28 -16.14 5.72
CA ARG A 557 -27.24 -16.92 4.94
C ARG A 557 -28.47 -16.07 4.60
N PRO A 558 -29.04 -16.19 3.40
CA PRO A 558 -28.73 -17.16 2.34
C PRO A 558 -27.65 -16.70 1.32
N ASN A 559 -26.92 -15.62 1.59
CA ASN A 559 -25.97 -14.99 0.66
C ASN A 559 -24.54 -15.55 0.74
N HIS A 560 -24.27 -16.52 1.61
CA HIS A 560 -22.95 -17.06 1.91
C HIS A 560 -22.25 -17.82 0.75
N TYR A 561 -22.94 -18.05 -0.36
CA TYR A 561 -22.34 -18.71 -1.53
C TYR A 561 -21.55 -17.71 -2.40
N GLY A 562 -20.39 -18.13 -2.91
CA GLY A 562 -19.58 -17.33 -3.83
C GLY A 562 -20.35 -16.84 -5.06
N SER A 563 -21.27 -17.65 -5.58
CA SER A 563 -22.16 -17.28 -6.70
C SER A 563 -23.14 -16.15 -6.36
N LYS A 564 -23.47 -15.92 -5.09
CA LYS A 564 -24.39 -14.86 -4.64
C LYS A 564 -23.65 -13.61 -4.14
N ALA A 565 -22.54 -13.80 -3.39
CA ALA A 565 -21.81 -12.71 -2.79
C ALA A 565 -20.74 -12.14 -3.72
N ALA A 566 -19.81 -12.97 -4.22
CA ALA A 566 -18.62 -12.53 -4.92
C ALA A 566 -18.82 -12.41 -6.45
N ALA A 567 -19.51 -13.37 -7.07
CA ALA A 567 -19.68 -13.42 -8.52
C ALA A 567 -20.35 -12.18 -9.14
N PRO A 568 -21.39 -11.55 -8.53
CA PRO A 568 -21.98 -10.32 -9.07
C PRO A 568 -21.02 -9.13 -9.00
N ILE A 569 -20.13 -9.06 -7.99
CA ILE A 569 -19.10 -8.02 -7.85
C ILE A 569 -18.06 -8.22 -8.96
N PHE A 570 -17.59 -9.46 -9.14
CA PHE A 570 -16.67 -9.82 -10.21
C PHE A 570 -17.23 -9.41 -11.58
N ARG A 571 -18.49 -9.75 -11.86
CA ARG A 571 -19.16 -9.39 -13.12
C ARG A 571 -19.14 -7.88 -13.37
N GLU A 572 -19.51 -7.07 -12.36
CA GLU A 572 -19.53 -5.60 -12.49
C GLU A 572 -18.14 -5.06 -12.77
N ILE A 573 -17.11 -5.54 -12.05
CA ILE A 573 -15.70 -5.14 -12.26
C ILE A 573 -15.25 -5.54 -13.67
N MET A 574 -15.45 -6.81 -14.04
CA MET A 574 -14.94 -7.34 -15.31
C MET A 574 -15.62 -6.68 -16.51
N GLN A 575 -16.93 -6.50 -16.46
CA GLN A 575 -17.68 -5.83 -17.55
C GLN A 575 -17.17 -4.41 -17.79
N ARG A 576 -16.90 -3.65 -16.70
CA ARG A 576 -16.37 -2.29 -16.82
C ARG A 576 -14.90 -2.28 -17.23
N ALA A 577 -14.10 -3.26 -16.79
CA ALA A 577 -12.70 -3.39 -17.18
C ALA A 577 -12.56 -3.65 -18.69
N LEU A 578 -13.37 -4.57 -19.23
CA LEU A 578 -13.38 -4.89 -20.65
C LEU A 578 -13.76 -3.68 -21.51
N LEU A 579 -14.75 -2.91 -21.07
CA LEU A 579 -15.17 -1.67 -21.74
C LEU A 579 -14.11 -0.56 -21.61
N LEU A 580 -13.50 -0.38 -20.42
CA LEU A 580 -12.49 0.65 -20.19
C LEU A 580 -11.24 0.48 -21.05
N MET A 581 -10.85 -0.77 -21.29
CA MET A 581 -9.65 -1.12 -22.07
C MET A 581 -9.95 -1.46 -23.53
N ASP A 582 -11.17 -1.16 -23.98
CA ASP A 582 -11.64 -1.38 -25.37
C ASP A 582 -11.37 -2.80 -25.88
N VAL A 583 -11.60 -3.81 -25.02
CA VAL A 583 -11.41 -5.21 -25.37
C VAL A 583 -12.53 -5.65 -26.29
N ALA A 584 -12.20 -6.10 -27.50
CA ALA A 584 -13.18 -6.54 -28.46
C ALA A 584 -13.98 -7.78 -28.00
N PRO A 585 -15.30 -7.83 -28.17
CA PRO A 585 -16.10 -9.01 -27.84
C PRO A 585 -15.71 -10.22 -28.72
N GLU A 586 -15.67 -11.42 -28.12
CA GLU A 586 -15.41 -12.69 -28.84
C GLU A 586 -16.57 -13.06 -29.77
N THR A 587 -17.78 -12.66 -29.41
CA THR A 587 -18.99 -12.79 -30.25
C THR A 587 -19.67 -11.43 -30.32
N PRO A 588 -19.95 -10.91 -31.52
CA PRO A 588 -20.66 -9.64 -31.64
C PRO A 588 -21.99 -9.73 -30.86
N PRO A 589 -22.36 -8.68 -30.12
CA PRO A 589 -23.65 -8.66 -29.45
C PRO A 589 -24.75 -8.83 -30.47
N THR A 590 -25.64 -9.82 -30.28
CA THR A 590 -26.86 -9.96 -31.08
C THR A 590 -27.67 -8.70 -30.82
N VAL A 591 -27.66 -7.78 -31.77
CA VAL A 591 -28.53 -6.60 -31.73
C VAL A 591 -29.93 -7.14 -31.92
N VAL A 592 -30.66 -7.37 -30.85
CA VAL A 592 -32.12 -7.57 -30.94
C VAL A 592 -32.67 -6.19 -31.31
N VAL A 593 -32.78 -5.94 -32.59
CA VAL A 593 -33.61 -4.85 -33.10
C VAL A 593 -35.04 -5.24 -32.76
N THR A 594 -35.50 -4.84 -31.59
CA THR A 594 -36.95 -4.78 -31.34
C THR A 594 -37.48 -3.74 -32.34
N ARG A 595 -37.96 -4.21 -33.50
CA ARG A 595 -38.82 -3.36 -34.31
C ARG A 595 -39.95 -2.94 -33.36
N PRO A 596 -40.19 -1.63 -33.17
CA PRO A 596 -41.40 -1.22 -32.52
C PRO A 596 -42.54 -1.90 -33.28
N ALA A 597 -43.42 -2.56 -32.56
CA ALA A 597 -44.65 -3.10 -33.14
C ALA A 597 -45.27 -1.92 -33.91
N THR A 598 -45.29 -2.02 -35.21
CA THR A 598 -46.11 -1.13 -36.05
C THR A 598 -47.50 -1.28 -35.51
N PRO A 599 -48.17 -0.20 -35.02
CA PRO A 599 -49.56 -0.32 -34.65
C PRO A 599 -50.25 -0.80 -35.93
N GLU A 600 -50.92 -1.95 -35.89
CA GLU A 600 -51.88 -2.33 -36.90
C GLU A 600 -52.91 -1.20 -36.92
N MET A 601 -52.80 -0.31 -37.91
CA MET A 601 -53.89 0.58 -38.28
C MET A 601 -54.98 -0.33 -38.84
N THR A 602 -55.89 -0.73 -38.00
CA THR A 602 -57.21 -1.21 -38.45
C THR A 602 -57.90 -0.01 -39.09
N VAL A 603 -57.75 0.12 -40.40
CA VAL A 603 -58.54 1.07 -41.16
C VAL A 603 -59.95 0.47 -41.24
N ASP A 604 -60.88 1.11 -40.55
CA ASP A 604 -62.29 0.76 -40.59
C ASP A 604 -62.74 0.91 -42.04
N PRO A 605 -63.32 -0.15 -42.72
CA PRO A 605 -63.76 -0.08 -44.07
C PRO A 605 -64.80 1.03 -44.38
N ALA A 606 -65.44 1.58 -43.33
CA ALA A 606 -66.41 2.66 -43.46
C ALA A 606 -65.80 4.04 -43.76
N THR A 607 -64.46 4.19 -43.65
CA THR A 607 -63.79 5.49 -43.96
C THR A 607 -63.41 5.67 -45.43
N PHE A 608 -63.51 4.64 -46.25
CA PHE A 608 -63.17 4.74 -47.69
C PHE A 608 -64.33 5.28 -48.56
N GLU A 609 -65.57 5.36 -48.05
CA GLU A 609 -66.70 5.91 -48.86
C GLU A 609 -66.89 7.43 -48.75
N ALA A 610 -66.09 8.12 -47.90
CA ALA A 610 -66.27 9.54 -47.69
C ALA A 610 -65.29 10.47 -48.44
N ILE A 611 -64.41 9.93 -49.26
CA ILE A 611 -63.57 10.73 -50.19
C ILE A 611 -63.97 10.43 -51.63
N GLY A 612 -65.05 11.13 -52.08
CA GLY A 612 -65.44 11.16 -53.44
C GLY A 612 -64.33 11.74 -54.33
N MET A 613 -63.68 10.91 -55.13
CA MET A 613 -62.95 11.38 -56.32
C MET A 613 -63.94 11.50 -57.48
N GLN A 614 -64.35 12.74 -57.69
CA GLN A 614 -64.91 13.14 -59.03
C GLN A 614 -63.78 13.15 -60.05
N ASP A 615 -64.13 12.64 -61.19
CA ASP A 615 -63.39 12.55 -62.44
C ASP A 615 -62.56 13.80 -62.75
N LEU A 616 -61.36 13.56 -63.28
CA LEU A 616 -60.73 14.45 -64.27
C LEU A 616 -60.02 13.58 -65.30
N ASP A 617 -60.44 13.80 -66.54
CA ASP A 617 -59.91 13.31 -67.83
C ASP A 617 -58.39 13.46 -68.01
#